data_e2666608514feee47e26e12758d1a7a2
#
_entry.id   e2666608514feee47e26e12758d1a7a2
#
_cell.length_a   1.000
_cell.length_b   1.000
_cell.length_c   1.000
_cell.angle_alpha   90.00
_cell.angle_beta   90.00
_cell.angle_gamma   90.00
#
_symmetry.space_group_name_H-M   'P 1'
#
loop_
_entity.id
_entity.type
_entity.pdbx_description
1 polymer ?
#
loop_
_entity_poly.entity_id
_entity_poly.type
_entity_poly.pdbx_seq_one_letter_code
_entity_poly.pdbx_strand_id
1 'polypeptide(L)'
;MTDDTAPQRARPSGEGSWEVRGALVTCDLAPDGLRVRARAGREGLSRVVLRWRRPVAPGSLVLGDAWERSYGELQWRHLQPERTLPWYWLATDPGGDRTSGMGVRTRPRAMCSWTVDEDGVSLWLDVRSGGLPVLPGERELEAATVVALDTDAPPFQALGELCGALSPDATLPSGPLVGCNNWYYAYGKGFGPEAVLRDARTIVEYADGHPVRPYCVIDDGWTEHCGPWDRGLPGVFDDMAGIAEQIRAVGARPGLWFRPLLAPAPTGATRRDAVRRIGHALDASLPEALATVAEDVARFRKWGYELIKHDFTTYDVFDVFATDAPATLARPGWSLADRGRTSAEILLALYETIADAAGDALVLGCNTIGHLAAGLVRAQRTGDDTSGREWERTRRMGVNTLAFRLPQHGRFFAVDADCVPCTPQTEWGLNRQFLDLVARSGTALFVSVDPAARTDQADADLSRAVRLALDGGQQGGVEPLDWLTTTAPRRWRAGEETVEYDWSQPWGARPLPV
;
A
#
# COMPACT_ATOMS: atom_id res chain seq x y z
N MET A 1 2.72 7.62 -38.55
CA MET A 1 3.02 7.61 -37.11
C MET A 1 4.05 6.52 -36.92
N THR A 2 5.30 6.87 -36.68
CA THR A 2 6.31 5.90 -36.27
C THR A 2 5.94 5.47 -34.84
N ASP A 3 5.87 4.17 -34.59
CA ASP A 3 5.60 3.60 -33.28
C ASP A 3 6.81 3.89 -32.37
N ASP A 4 6.75 5.03 -31.67
CA ASP A 4 7.82 5.52 -30.77
C ASP A 4 7.84 4.75 -29.42
N THR A 5 7.04 3.66 -29.31
CA THR A 5 6.89 2.86 -28.11
C THR A 5 7.91 1.72 -27.99
N ALA A 6 8.55 1.33 -29.10
CA ALA A 6 9.53 0.25 -29.09
C ALA A 6 10.85 0.70 -28.44
N PRO A 7 11.46 -0.14 -27.58
CA PRO A 7 12.75 0.16 -26.96
C PRO A 7 13.85 0.32 -28.03
N GLN A 8 14.57 1.44 -28.00
CA GLN A 8 15.72 1.63 -28.85
C GLN A 8 16.97 1.06 -28.17
N ARG A 9 17.71 0.25 -28.93
CA ARG A 9 18.96 -0.33 -28.42
C ARG A 9 20.02 0.76 -28.27
N ALA A 10 20.45 1.03 -27.03
CA ALA A 10 21.53 1.96 -26.76
C ALA A 10 22.89 1.39 -27.19
N ARG A 11 23.82 2.27 -27.55
CA ARG A 11 25.19 1.91 -27.89
C ARG A 11 26.06 2.04 -26.62
N PRO A 12 27.00 1.09 -26.36
CA PRO A 12 28.00 1.27 -25.32
C PRO A 12 28.78 2.57 -25.56
N SER A 13 28.92 3.39 -24.52
CA SER A 13 29.72 4.63 -24.51
C SER A 13 30.91 4.58 -23.55
N GLY A 14 31.03 3.46 -22.80
CA GLY A 14 32.07 3.17 -21.83
C GLY A 14 31.70 1.91 -21.03
N GLU A 15 32.54 1.52 -20.09
CA GLU A 15 32.22 0.43 -19.16
C GLU A 15 31.03 0.85 -18.29
N GLY A 16 29.93 0.04 -18.29
CA GLY A 16 28.70 0.33 -17.56
C GLY A 16 27.93 1.57 -18.05
N SER A 17 28.16 2.02 -19.27
CA SER A 17 27.61 3.25 -19.82
C SER A 17 27.08 3.07 -21.23
N TRP A 18 25.90 3.63 -21.51
CA TRP A 18 25.20 3.51 -22.81
C TRP A 18 24.58 4.83 -23.23
N GLU A 19 24.64 5.14 -24.52
CA GLU A 19 24.06 6.34 -25.07
C GLU A 19 23.03 6.03 -26.20
N VAL A 20 21.94 6.78 -26.21
CA VAL A 20 20.95 6.78 -27.28
C VAL A 20 20.31 8.15 -27.42
N ARG A 21 20.34 8.75 -28.61
CA ARG A 21 19.73 10.07 -28.92
C ARG A 21 20.09 11.17 -27.91
N GLY A 22 21.33 11.17 -27.42
CA GLY A 22 21.81 12.13 -26.42
C GLY A 22 21.35 11.86 -24.98
N ALA A 23 20.60 10.81 -24.73
CA ALA A 23 20.38 10.30 -23.39
C ALA A 23 21.49 9.34 -23.01
N LEU A 24 22.03 9.49 -21.80
CA LEU A 24 23.07 8.65 -21.23
C LEU A 24 22.51 7.84 -20.06
N VAL A 25 22.72 6.53 -20.07
CA VAL A 25 22.42 5.63 -18.94
C VAL A 25 23.71 5.06 -18.41
N THR A 26 23.89 5.12 -17.10
CA THR A 26 25.04 4.52 -16.40
C THR A 26 24.58 3.53 -15.34
N CYS A 27 25.31 2.42 -15.23
CA CYS A 27 25.07 1.40 -14.22
C CYS A 27 26.36 1.11 -13.48
N ASP A 28 26.36 1.34 -12.17
CA ASP A 28 27.52 1.14 -11.30
C ASP A 28 27.19 0.14 -10.20
N LEU A 29 28.01 -0.87 -10.06
CA LEU A 29 27.89 -1.80 -8.93
C LEU A 29 28.41 -1.12 -7.66
N ALA A 30 27.54 -1.01 -6.66
CA ALA A 30 27.82 -0.48 -5.34
C ALA A 30 27.57 -1.55 -4.27
N PRO A 31 28.06 -1.38 -3.03
CA PRO A 31 27.84 -2.36 -1.96
C PRO A 31 26.36 -2.65 -1.66
N ASP A 32 25.48 -1.71 -1.95
CA ASP A 32 24.04 -1.76 -1.71
C ASP A 32 23.22 -2.20 -2.93
N GLY A 33 23.87 -2.53 -4.06
CA GLY A 33 23.23 -3.00 -5.27
C GLY A 33 23.75 -2.34 -6.55
N LEU A 34 23.10 -2.60 -7.68
CA LEU A 34 23.39 -1.98 -8.96
C LEU A 34 22.62 -0.66 -9.08
N ARG A 35 23.35 0.46 -9.04
CA ARG A 35 22.78 1.80 -9.22
C ARG A 35 22.58 2.10 -10.68
N VAL A 36 21.38 2.56 -11.04
CA VAL A 36 21.01 2.96 -12.40
C VAL A 36 20.76 4.46 -12.42
N ARG A 37 21.57 5.17 -13.19
CA ARG A 37 21.45 6.62 -13.37
C ARG A 37 21.17 6.94 -14.84
N ALA A 38 20.48 8.04 -15.08
CA ALA A 38 20.17 8.50 -16.42
C ALA A 38 20.28 10.03 -16.53
N ARG A 39 20.82 10.49 -17.66
CA ARG A 39 20.72 11.88 -18.11
C ARG A 39 19.84 11.91 -19.35
N ALA A 40 18.83 12.76 -19.35
CA ALA A 40 17.94 12.90 -20.48
C ALA A 40 18.64 13.70 -21.60
N GLY A 41 18.33 13.34 -22.85
CA GLY A 41 18.62 14.19 -24.00
C GLY A 41 17.65 15.39 -24.09
N ARG A 42 17.80 16.21 -25.14
CA ARG A 42 16.95 17.41 -25.35
C ARG A 42 15.46 17.11 -25.46
N GLU A 43 15.09 15.92 -25.93
CA GLU A 43 13.69 15.48 -26.10
C GLU A 43 13.09 14.92 -24.80
N GLY A 44 13.88 14.85 -23.73
CA GLY A 44 13.50 14.23 -22.46
C GLY A 44 13.70 12.71 -22.48
N LEU A 45 13.22 12.06 -21.41
CA LEU A 45 13.34 10.61 -21.23
C LEU A 45 12.01 10.02 -20.76
N SER A 46 11.55 8.96 -21.42
CA SER A 46 10.31 8.28 -21.04
C SER A 46 10.57 7.03 -20.22
N ARG A 47 11.46 6.16 -20.68
CA ARG A 47 11.74 4.87 -20.04
C ARG A 47 13.19 4.45 -20.28
N VAL A 48 13.73 3.73 -19.30
CA VAL A 48 14.97 2.97 -19.41
C VAL A 48 14.64 1.51 -19.23
N VAL A 49 15.22 0.64 -20.08
CA VAL A 49 15.06 -0.81 -19.98
C VAL A 49 16.42 -1.45 -19.83
N LEU A 50 16.57 -2.26 -18.79
CA LEU A 50 17.74 -3.10 -18.58
C LEU A 50 17.36 -4.57 -18.77
N ARG A 51 18.18 -5.31 -19.49
CA ARG A 51 17.94 -6.73 -19.76
C ARG A 51 19.11 -7.58 -19.28
N TRP A 52 18.82 -8.57 -18.43
CA TRP A 52 19.74 -9.60 -18.02
C TRP A 52 19.42 -10.92 -18.73
N ARG A 53 20.43 -11.55 -19.29
CA ARG A 53 20.34 -12.90 -19.82
C ARG A 53 20.49 -13.90 -18.67
N ARG A 54 19.44 -13.99 -17.88
CA ARG A 54 19.35 -14.89 -16.72
C ARG A 54 18.05 -15.68 -16.83
N PRO A 55 18.05 -16.82 -17.53
CA PRO A 55 16.84 -17.62 -17.68
C PRO A 55 16.35 -18.12 -16.31
N VAL A 56 15.05 -18.18 -16.15
CA VAL A 56 14.40 -18.85 -15.03
C VAL A 56 14.24 -20.32 -15.38
N ALA A 57 14.46 -21.23 -14.42
CA ALA A 57 14.39 -22.65 -14.67
C ALA A 57 13.00 -23.07 -15.19
N PRO A 58 12.93 -24.00 -16.16
CA PRO A 58 11.66 -24.51 -16.67
C PRO A 58 10.77 -25.06 -15.55
N GLY A 59 9.49 -24.73 -15.58
CA GLY A 59 8.52 -25.16 -14.57
C GLY A 59 8.47 -24.31 -13.30
N SER A 60 9.36 -23.34 -13.14
CA SER A 60 9.34 -22.43 -11.98
C SER A 60 8.01 -21.68 -11.86
N LEU A 61 7.65 -21.40 -10.62
CA LEU A 61 6.59 -20.48 -10.28
C LEU A 61 7.18 -19.08 -10.07
N VAL A 62 6.50 -18.07 -10.54
CA VAL A 62 6.91 -16.65 -10.47
C VAL A 62 5.88 -15.83 -9.69
N LEU A 63 6.37 -15.06 -8.72
CA LEU A 63 5.60 -14.08 -7.95
C LEU A 63 6.13 -12.67 -8.24
N GLY A 64 5.25 -11.68 -8.25
CA GLY A 64 5.58 -10.25 -8.22
C GLY A 64 4.66 -9.52 -7.27
N ASP A 65 4.90 -8.24 -7.07
CA ASP A 65 4.04 -7.37 -6.27
C ASP A 65 2.97 -6.68 -7.13
N ALA A 66 2.16 -5.83 -6.54
CA ALA A 66 1.24 -4.91 -7.19
C ALA A 66 1.78 -3.47 -7.17
N TRP A 67 1.28 -2.61 -8.08
CA TRP A 67 1.72 -1.21 -8.17
C TRP A 67 1.48 -0.41 -6.89
N GLU A 68 0.33 -0.63 -6.28
CA GLU A 68 -0.12 0.01 -5.04
C GLU A 68 -0.63 -1.06 -4.06
N ARG A 69 -1.84 -0.96 -3.54
CA ARG A 69 -2.52 -2.04 -2.83
C ARG A 69 -2.89 -3.15 -3.83
N SER A 70 -3.04 -4.38 -3.34
CA SER A 70 -3.49 -5.50 -4.17
C SER A 70 -5.02 -5.58 -4.19
N TYR A 71 -5.56 -6.26 -5.21
CA TYR A 71 -6.99 -6.43 -5.42
C TYR A 71 -7.39 -7.93 -5.43
N GLY A 72 -6.65 -8.73 -4.68
CA GLY A 72 -6.86 -10.17 -4.58
C GLY A 72 -6.27 -10.98 -5.73
N GLU A 73 -5.34 -10.40 -6.49
CA GLU A 73 -4.71 -11.02 -7.66
C GLU A 73 -3.32 -11.61 -7.39
N LEU A 74 -2.74 -11.37 -6.22
CA LEU A 74 -1.41 -11.87 -5.90
C LEU A 74 -1.40 -13.38 -5.83
N GLN A 75 -0.51 -13.98 -6.60
CA GLN A 75 -0.33 -15.45 -6.66
C GLN A 75 0.96 -15.84 -7.36
N TRP A 76 1.46 -17.00 -7.00
CA TRP A 76 2.47 -17.71 -7.75
C TRP A 76 1.86 -18.25 -9.05
N ARG A 77 2.53 -18.03 -10.17
CA ARG A 77 2.11 -18.52 -11.50
C ARG A 77 3.29 -19.08 -12.24
N HIS A 78 3.04 -20.03 -13.11
CA HIS A 78 4.03 -20.39 -14.13
C HIS A 78 4.43 -19.15 -14.94
N LEU A 79 5.60 -19.24 -15.56
CA LEU A 79 6.17 -18.16 -16.36
C LEU A 79 5.12 -17.62 -17.38
N GLN A 80 4.94 -16.32 -17.37
CA GLN A 80 4.07 -15.58 -18.29
C GLN A 80 4.83 -14.32 -18.74
N PRO A 81 5.43 -14.32 -19.95
CA PRO A 81 6.29 -13.24 -20.43
C PRO A 81 5.63 -11.85 -20.46
N GLU A 82 4.29 -11.81 -20.66
CA GLU A 82 3.51 -10.57 -20.72
C GLU A 82 3.15 -10.03 -19.33
N ARG A 83 3.37 -10.81 -18.26
CA ARG A 83 3.01 -10.40 -16.90
C ARG A 83 3.93 -9.30 -16.42
N THR A 84 3.36 -8.14 -16.13
CA THR A 84 4.05 -7.06 -15.43
C THR A 84 4.14 -7.39 -13.94
N LEU A 85 5.35 -7.30 -13.39
CA LEU A 85 5.66 -7.57 -11.98
C LEU A 85 6.21 -6.28 -11.36
N PRO A 86 5.37 -5.43 -10.71
CA PRO A 86 5.84 -4.21 -10.08
C PRO A 86 6.87 -4.48 -8.98
N TRP A 87 7.85 -3.61 -8.88
CA TRP A 87 8.83 -3.42 -7.81
C TRP A 87 9.84 -4.57 -7.62
N TYR A 88 9.39 -5.81 -7.50
CA TYR A 88 10.22 -7.01 -7.37
C TYR A 88 9.55 -8.23 -7.97
N TRP A 89 10.34 -9.24 -8.20
CA TRP A 89 9.89 -10.57 -8.58
C TRP A 89 10.72 -11.64 -7.90
N LEU A 90 10.13 -12.79 -7.69
CA LEU A 90 10.78 -14.02 -7.28
C LEU A 90 10.38 -15.16 -8.20
N ALA A 91 11.28 -16.12 -8.38
CA ALA A 91 10.98 -17.40 -8.97
C ALA A 91 11.46 -18.51 -8.03
N THR A 92 10.64 -19.53 -7.89
CA THR A 92 10.99 -20.74 -7.13
C THR A 92 10.75 -21.96 -7.99
N ASP A 93 11.48 -23.04 -7.75
CA ASP A 93 11.17 -24.34 -8.34
C ASP A 93 9.84 -24.88 -7.80
N PRO A 94 9.22 -25.88 -8.44
CA PRO A 94 7.92 -26.41 -8.00
C PRO A 94 7.92 -26.99 -6.58
N GLY A 95 9.06 -27.40 -6.07
CA GLY A 95 9.25 -27.90 -4.70
C GLY A 95 9.41 -26.80 -3.66
N GLY A 96 9.78 -25.59 -4.08
CA GLY A 96 10.11 -24.51 -3.17
C GLY A 96 11.49 -24.59 -2.53
N ASP A 97 12.40 -25.43 -3.10
CA ASP A 97 13.71 -25.72 -2.52
C ASP A 97 14.77 -24.66 -2.86
N ARG A 98 14.57 -23.92 -3.94
CA ARG A 98 15.44 -22.82 -4.35
C ARG A 98 14.65 -21.64 -4.85
N THR A 99 14.97 -20.46 -4.34
CA THR A 99 14.31 -19.21 -4.69
C THR A 99 15.34 -18.19 -5.18
N SER A 100 15.05 -17.59 -6.32
CA SER A 100 15.82 -16.46 -6.84
C SER A 100 14.91 -15.30 -7.18
N GLY A 101 15.45 -14.08 -7.17
CA GLY A 101 14.66 -12.91 -7.49
C GLY A 101 15.49 -11.65 -7.60
N MET A 102 14.83 -10.59 -8.02
CA MET A 102 15.40 -9.24 -8.05
C MET A 102 14.32 -8.23 -7.67
N GLY A 103 14.75 -7.11 -7.10
CA GLY A 103 13.88 -5.99 -6.82
C GLY A 103 14.63 -4.67 -6.91
N VAL A 104 13.89 -3.58 -6.89
CA VAL A 104 14.45 -2.25 -6.72
C VAL A 104 14.33 -1.82 -5.26
N ARG A 105 15.32 -1.12 -4.72
CA ARG A 105 15.23 -0.55 -3.38
C ARG A 105 14.03 0.39 -3.29
N THR A 106 13.43 0.45 -2.12
CA THR A 106 12.30 1.34 -1.84
C THR A 106 12.65 2.80 -2.12
N ARG A 107 11.65 3.60 -2.45
CA ARG A 107 11.80 5.02 -2.82
C ARG A 107 12.65 5.26 -4.08
N PRO A 108 12.52 4.44 -5.15
CA PRO A 108 13.18 4.76 -6.42
C PRO A 108 12.57 6.03 -7.03
N ARG A 109 13.32 6.69 -7.89
CA ARG A 109 12.85 7.88 -8.62
C ARG A 109 12.25 7.54 -9.99
N ALA A 110 11.85 6.30 -10.16
CA ALA A 110 11.13 5.78 -11.33
C ALA A 110 10.00 4.85 -10.89
N MET A 111 8.97 4.70 -11.69
CA MET A 111 7.99 3.63 -11.54
C MET A 111 8.60 2.36 -12.14
N CYS A 112 8.84 1.36 -11.32
CA CYS A 112 9.65 0.20 -11.67
C CYS A 112 8.81 -1.06 -11.82
N SER A 113 9.00 -1.79 -12.92
CA SER A 113 8.38 -3.10 -13.11
C SER A 113 9.32 -4.07 -13.82
N TRP A 114 9.00 -5.35 -13.71
CA TRP A 114 9.75 -6.43 -14.30
C TRP A 114 8.90 -7.24 -15.26
N THR A 115 9.54 -7.80 -16.28
CA THR A 115 9.01 -8.90 -17.08
C THR A 115 10.03 -10.02 -17.09
N VAL A 116 9.56 -11.26 -17.03
CA VAL A 116 10.40 -12.46 -16.98
C VAL A 116 9.96 -13.38 -18.10
N ASP A 117 10.90 -13.83 -18.92
CA ASP A 117 10.68 -14.76 -20.02
C ASP A 117 11.74 -15.87 -20.04
N GLU A 118 11.67 -16.75 -21.03
CA GLU A 118 12.56 -17.92 -21.16
C GLU A 118 14.05 -17.55 -21.31
N ASP A 119 14.36 -16.36 -21.88
CA ASP A 119 15.72 -15.90 -22.14
C ASP A 119 16.30 -15.06 -21.01
N GLY A 120 15.45 -14.55 -20.10
CA GLY A 120 15.93 -13.73 -18.99
C GLY A 120 14.90 -12.77 -18.39
N VAL A 121 15.41 -11.67 -17.83
CA VAL A 121 14.65 -10.73 -17.02
C VAL A 121 14.86 -9.31 -17.51
N SER A 122 13.80 -8.54 -17.65
CA SER A 122 13.86 -7.11 -17.99
C SER A 122 13.32 -6.25 -16.86
N LEU A 123 14.07 -5.21 -16.50
CA LEU A 123 13.62 -4.12 -15.64
C LEU A 123 13.19 -2.94 -16.50
N TRP A 124 11.99 -2.47 -16.29
CA TRP A 124 11.40 -1.31 -16.92
C TRP A 124 11.32 -0.17 -15.91
N LEU A 125 12.07 0.90 -16.16
CA LEU A 125 12.07 2.12 -15.36
C LEU A 125 11.27 3.18 -16.11
N ASP A 126 10.04 3.45 -15.68
CA ASP A 126 9.21 4.53 -16.22
C ASP A 126 9.55 5.83 -15.48
N VAL A 127 10.25 6.71 -16.15
CA VAL A 127 10.74 8.00 -15.61
C VAL A 127 9.91 9.19 -16.10
N ARG A 128 8.71 8.95 -16.66
CA ARG A 128 7.85 10.02 -17.14
C ARG A 128 7.32 10.90 -16.01
N SER A 129 6.95 12.14 -16.37
CA SER A 129 6.08 13.02 -15.58
C SER A 129 4.66 12.87 -16.11
N GLY A 130 3.80 12.20 -15.32
CA GLY A 130 2.54 11.71 -15.87
C GLY A 130 2.75 10.73 -17.00
N GLY A 131 2.14 10.97 -18.17
CA GLY A 131 2.26 10.16 -19.37
C GLY A 131 3.24 10.71 -20.42
N LEU A 132 3.95 11.81 -20.14
CA LEU A 132 4.90 12.46 -21.05
C LEU A 132 6.36 12.33 -20.58
N PRO A 133 7.36 12.42 -21.48
CA PRO A 133 8.77 12.35 -21.14
C PRO A 133 9.13 13.35 -20.03
N VAL A 134 9.94 12.96 -19.05
CA VAL A 134 10.54 13.88 -18.07
C VAL A 134 11.58 14.77 -18.77
N LEU A 135 11.66 16.03 -18.35
CA LEU A 135 12.57 17.05 -18.88
C LEU A 135 13.47 17.59 -17.77
N PRO A 136 14.37 16.79 -17.19
CA PRO A 136 15.16 17.18 -16.02
C PRO A 136 16.28 18.19 -16.32
N GLY A 137 16.42 18.64 -17.57
CA GLY A 137 17.53 19.46 -17.99
C GLY A 137 18.85 18.68 -17.93
N GLU A 138 19.87 19.30 -17.37
CA GLU A 138 21.19 18.68 -17.19
C GLU A 138 21.29 17.81 -15.93
N ARG A 139 20.24 17.74 -15.11
CA ARG A 139 20.21 16.95 -13.88
C ARG A 139 20.33 15.47 -14.19
N GLU A 140 21.24 14.80 -13.48
CA GLU A 140 21.29 13.34 -13.47
C GLU A 140 20.19 12.78 -12.57
N LEU A 141 19.43 11.81 -13.09
CA LEU A 141 18.41 11.08 -12.37
C LEU A 141 18.99 9.76 -11.85
N GLU A 142 19.08 9.59 -10.54
CA GLU A 142 19.32 8.29 -9.92
C GLU A 142 18.00 7.50 -9.92
N ALA A 143 17.76 6.73 -10.99
CA ALA A 143 16.45 6.16 -11.26
C ALA A 143 16.09 5.04 -10.29
N ALA A 144 17.03 4.12 -10.01
CA ALA A 144 16.80 2.99 -9.11
C ALA A 144 18.12 2.34 -8.67
N THR A 145 18.08 1.60 -7.55
CA THR A 145 19.12 0.65 -7.14
C THR A 145 18.54 -0.75 -7.16
N VAL A 146 19.16 -1.66 -7.90
CA VAL A 146 18.70 -3.05 -8.09
C VAL A 146 19.41 -3.97 -7.13
N VAL A 147 18.65 -4.81 -6.43
CA VAL A 147 19.14 -5.86 -5.54
C VAL A 147 18.74 -7.22 -6.11
N ALA A 148 19.62 -8.19 -6.03
CA ALA A 148 19.39 -9.59 -6.45
C ALA A 148 19.48 -10.52 -5.25
N LEU A 149 18.67 -11.59 -5.27
CA LEU A 149 18.64 -12.66 -4.29
C LEU A 149 18.76 -14.00 -5.01
N ASP A 150 19.53 -14.91 -4.42
CA ASP A 150 19.61 -16.33 -4.81
C ASP A 150 19.86 -17.13 -3.53
N THR A 151 18.91 -17.97 -3.11
CA THR A 151 18.92 -18.61 -1.79
C THR A 151 18.22 -19.97 -1.85
N ASP A 152 18.63 -20.87 -0.97
CA ASP A 152 17.95 -22.15 -0.70
C ASP A 152 16.90 -22.02 0.41
N ALA A 153 16.62 -20.79 0.86
CA ALA A 153 15.54 -20.54 1.82
C ALA A 153 14.16 -20.79 1.18
N PRO A 154 13.17 -21.27 1.96
CA PRO A 154 11.80 -21.39 1.50
C PRO A 154 11.26 -20.06 0.94
N PRO A 155 10.37 -20.08 -0.05
CA PRO A 155 9.94 -18.87 -0.78
C PRO A 155 9.40 -17.74 0.11
N PHE A 156 8.70 -18.06 1.21
CA PHE A 156 8.18 -17.07 2.14
C PHE A 156 9.32 -16.35 2.90
N GLN A 157 10.30 -17.10 3.37
CA GLN A 157 11.49 -16.54 4.02
C GLN A 157 12.32 -15.75 3.01
N ALA A 158 12.56 -16.31 1.80
CA ALA A 158 13.29 -15.64 0.72
C ALA A 158 12.68 -14.29 0.34
N LEU A 159 11.34 -14.19 0.27
CA LEU A 159 10.66 -12.92 0.05
C LEU A 159 10.90 -11.95 1.23
N GLY A 160 10.90 -12.44 2.46
CA GLY A 160 11.24 -11.63 3.62
C GLY A 160 12.68 -11.10 3.57
N GLU A 161 13.65 -11.93 3.19
CA GLU A 161 15.05 -11.54 3.02
C GLU A 161 15.18 -10.47 1.93
N LEU A 162 14.52 -10.67 0.78
CA LEU A 162 14.50 -9.67 -0.30
C LEU A 162 13.89 -8.35 0.19
N CYS A 163 12.73 -8.36 0.83
CA CYS A 163 12.10 -7.14 1.37
C CYS A 163 13.03 -6.41 2.34
N GLY A 164 13.73 -7.12 3.24
CA GLY A 164 14.72 -6.52 4.13
C GLY A 164 15.87 -5.83 3.39
N ALA A 165 16.38 -6.48 2.34
CA ALA A 165 17.45 -5.92 1.50
C ALA A 165 16.97 -4.72 0.66
N LEU A 166 15.69 -4.70 0.26
CA LEU A 166 15.10 -3.59 -0.50
C LEU A 166 14.83 -2.35 0.37
N SER A 167 14.61 -2.48 1.67
CA SER A 167 14.26 -1.37 2.57
C SER A 167 15.06 -1.41 3.88
N PRO A 168 16.37 -1.17 3.84
CA PRO A 168 17.20 -1.20 5.04
C PRO A 168 16.87 -0.08 6.03
N ASP A 169 16.26 1.01 5.57
CA ASP A 169 15.97 2.22 6.34
C ASP A 169 14.46 2.35 6.66
N ALA A 170 13.78 1.23 6.88
CA ALA A 170 12.35 1.24 7.21
C ALA A 170 12.08 1.97 8.53
N THR A 171 11.03 2.80 8.52
CA THR A 171 10.52 3.44 9.74
C THR A 171 9.30 2.67 10.24
N LEU A 172 9.43 2.05 11.40
CA LEU A 172 8.40 1.18 11.97
C LEU A 172 7.70 1.83 13.16
N PRO A 173 6.45 1.44 13.47
CA PRO A 173 5.81 1.84 14.71
C PRO A 173 6.54 1.25 15.91
N SER A 174 6.50 1.95 17.06
CA SER A 174 7.16 1.54 18.28
C SER A 174 6.46 0.39 19.02
N GLY A 175 5.31 -0.05 18.55
CA GLY A 175 4.52 -1.14 19.15
C GLY A 175 3.37 -1.57 18.27
N PRO A 176 2.52 -2.49 18.77
CA PRO A 176 1.40 -3.04 18.02
C PRO A 176 0.41 -1.95 17.60
N LEU A 177 -0.17 -2.11 16.43
CA LEU A 177 -1.21 -1.23 15.89
C LEU A 177 -2.55 -1.95 15.96
N VAL A 178 -3.38 -1.54 16.90
CA VAL A 178 -4.71 -2.10 17.10
C VAL A 178 -5.71 -0.97 17.22
N GLY A 179 -6.89 -1.12 16.64
CA GLY A 179 -7.90 -0.08 16.70
C GLY A 179 -9.25 -0.46 16.12
N CYS A 180 -10.11 0.53 16.03
CA CYS A 180 -11.38 0.46 15.31
C CYS A 180 -11.46 1.54 14.23
N ASN A 181 -12.35 1.28 13.26
CA ASN A 181 -12.65 2.19 12.17
C ASN A 181 -14.13 2.01 11.80
N ASN A 182 -14.84 3.09 11.55
CA ASN A 182 -16.29 3.06 11.33
C ASN A 182 -16.71 2.81 9.87
N TRP A 183 -15.77 2.69 8.92
CA TRP A 183 -16.11 2.60 7.50
C TRP A 183 -17.02 1.43 7.15
N TYR A 184 -16.70 0.22 7.58
CA TYR A 184 -17.35 -1.01 7.09
C TYR A 184 -18.75 -1.28 7.64
N TYR A 185 -19.26 -0.45 8.56
CA TYR A 185 -20.67 -0.46 8.94
C TYR A 185 -21.39 0.84 8.55
N ALA A 186 -20.70 1.99 8.58
CA ALA A 186 -21.31 3.30 8.30
C ALA A 186 -21.21 3.74 6.84
N TYR A 187 -20.12 3.40 6.14
CA TYR A 187 -19.85 3.81 4.74
C TYR A 187 -20.04 5.32 4.51
N GLY A 188 -19.52 6.14 5.41
CA GLY A 188 -19.60 7.59 5.33
C GLY A 188 -21.00 8.16 5.59
N LYS A 189 -21.93 7.39 6.15
CA LYS A 189 -23.32 7.82 6.34
C LYS A 189 -23.84 7.53 7.75
N GLY A 190 -24.67 8.45 8.23
CA GLY A 190 -25.50 8.19 9.41
C GLY A 190 -24.73 8.00 10.71
N PHE A 191 -23.51 8.54 10.83
CA PHE A 191 -22.74 8.53 12.06
C PHE A 191 -22.39 9.97 12.50
N GLY A 192 -22.11 10.12 13.77
CA GLY A 192 -21.72 11.39 14.38
C GLY A 192 -20.83 11.13 15.60
N PRO A 193 -20.51 12.17 16.39
CA PRO A 193 -19.61 12.07 17.54
C PRO A 193 -20.01 10.98 18.54
N GLU A 194 -21.30 10.80 18.79
CA GLU A 194 -21.80 9.75 19.71
C GLU A 194 -21.44 8.33 19.23
N ALA A 195 -21.56 8.07 17.91
CA ALA A 195 -21.18 6.79 17.32
C ALA A 195 -19.67 6.58 17.43
N VAL A 196 -18.87 7.60 17.12
CA VAL A 196 -17.41 7.56 17.26
C VAL A 196 -17.00 7.26 18.71
N LEU A 197 -17.61 7.92 19.69
CA LEU A 197 -17.29 7.68 21.11
C LEU A 197 -17.76 6.33 21.60
N ARG A 198 -18.85 5.80 21.05
CA ARG A 198 -19.27 4.42 21.32
C ARG A 198 -18.22 3.43 20.79
N ASP A 199 -17.75 3.59 19.56
CA ASP A 199 -16.72 2.75 18.96
C ASP A 199 -15.42 2.83 19.76
N ALA A 200 -15.03 4.03 20.21
CA ALA A 200 -13.88 4.23 21.07
C ALA A 200 -13.99 3.47 22.40
N ARG A 201 -15.17 3.51 23.05
CA ARG A 201 -15.42 2.73 24.29
C ARG A 201 -15.37 1.23 24.01
N THR A 202 -15.97 0.78 22.91
CA THR A 202 -16.00 -0.64 22.54
C THR A 202 -14.59 -1.20 22.30
N ILE A 203 -13.71 -0.48 21.58
CA ILE A 203 -12.35 -0.98 21.35
C ILE A 203 -11.49 -0.94 22.62
N VAL A 204 -11.72 0.01 23.52
CA VAL A 204 -11.08 0.04 24.84
C VAL A 204 -11.57 -1.08 25.74
N GLU A 205 -12.88 -1.41 25.68
CA GLU A 205 -13.45 -2.58 26.37
C GLU A 205 -12.78 -3.88 25.90
N TYR A 206 -12.57 -4.06 24.59
CA TYR A 206 -11.89 -5.24 24.04
C TYR A 206 -10.39 -5.29 24.43
N ALA A 207 -9.75 -4.14 24.61
CA ALA A 207 -8.37 -4.07 25.07
C ALA A 207 -8.19 -4.47 26.54
N ASP A 208 -9.26 -4.45 27.35
CA ASP A 208 -9.35 -4.97 28.71
C ASP A 208 -8.20 -4.48 29.63
N GLY A 209 -7.95 -3.16 29.65
CA GLY A 209 -6.92 -2.54 30.48
C GLY A 209 -5.47 -2.78 30.02
N HIS A 210 -5.25 -3.28 28.81
CA HIS A 210 -3.91 -3.43 28.25
C HIS A 210 -3.16 -2.08 28.24
N PRO A 211 -1.84 -2.02 28.57
CA PRO A 211 -1.10 -0.76 28.65
C PRO A 211 -0.95 -0.03 27.31
N VAL A 212 -0.97 -0.75 26.19
CA VAL A 212 -0.99 -0.15 24.84
C VAL A 212 -2.42 0.27 24.52
N ARG A 213 -2.63 1.56 24.32
CA ARG A 213 -3.94 2.14 24.00
C ARG A 213 -4.30 1.89 22.53
N PRO A 214 -5.50 1.35 22.24
CA PRO A 214 -5.96 1.16 20.87
C PRO A 214 -6.30 2.49 20.18
N TYR A 215 -6.31 2.50 18.85
CA TYR A 215 -6.77 3.63 18.04
C TYR A 215 -8.29 3.59 17.82
N CYS A 216 -8.89 4.78 17.69
CA CYS A 216 -10.23 4.96 17.14
C CYS A 216 -10.13 5.90 15.94
N VAL A 217 -10.31 5.37 14.74
CA VAL A 217 -10.15 6.10 13.48
C VAL A 217 -11.51 6.53 12.96
N ILE A 218 -11.70 7.83 12.80
CA ILE A 218 -12.85 8.43 12.12
C ILE A 218 -12.55 8.38 10.63
N ASP A 219 -13.31 7.59 9.88
CA ASP A 219 -13.18 7.46 8.43
C ASP A 219 -14.00 8.50 7.67
N ASP A 220 -14.08 8.42 6.34
CA ASP A 220 -14.81 9.36 5.49
C ASP A 220 -16.24 9.62 5.98
N GLY A 221 -16.71 10.85 5.82
CA GLY A 221 -18.04 11.32 6.23
C GLY A 221 -18.04 12.27 7.43
N TRP A 222 -16.86 12.59 8.01
CA TRP A 222 -16.77 13.58 9.09
C TRP A 222 -16.78 15.04 8.60
N THR A 223 -16.56 15.25 7.30
CA THR A 223 -16.65 16.56 6.60
C THR A 223 -17.49 16.42 5.33
N GLU A 224 -17.67 17.48 4.58
CA GLU A 224 -18.29 17.45 3.26
C GLU A 224 -17.47 16.57 2.30
N HIS A 225 -18.11 15.95 1.35
CA HIS A 225 -17.55 14.87 0.52
C HIS A 225 -16.24 15.18 -0.25
N CYS A 226 -15.91 16.42 -0.48
CA CYS A 226 -14.67 16.84 -1.15
C CYS A 226 -13.77 17.70 -0.27
N GLY A 227 -13.91 17.61 1.04
CA GLY A 227 -13.43 18.63 1.95
C GLY A 227 -14.44 19.80 2.05
N PRO A 228 -14.08 20.93 2.62
CA PRO A 228 -12.74 21.30 3.06
C PRO A 228 -12.25 20.49 4.26
N TRP A 229 -10.93 20.32 4.35
CA TRP A 229 -10.33 19.58 5.46
C TRP A 229 -10.04 20.45 6.70
N ASP A 230 -10.54 21.71 6.69
CA ASP A 230 -10.34 22.70 7.75
C ASP A 230 -11.44 22.70 8.81
N ARG A 231 -12.53 21.95 8.60
CA ARG A 231 -13.68 21.83 9.51
C ARG A 231 -14.42 20.52 9.30
N GLY A 232 -15.17 20.11 10.32
CA GLY A 232 -16.11 19.00 10.22
C GLY A 232 -17.43 19.39 9.56
N LEU A 233 -18.30 18.40 9.38
CA LEU A 233 -19.63 18.57 8.80
C LEU A 233 -20.48 19.46 9.71
N PRO A 234 -20.94 20.63 9.25
CA PRO A 234 -21.68 21.59 10.07
C PRO A 234 -22.91 20.98 10.73
N GLY A 235 -23.10 21.27 12.02
CA GLY A 235 -24.21 20.74 12.83
C GLY A 235 -24.05 19.27 13.25
N VAL A 236 -22.98 18.59 12.83
CA VAL A 236 -22.68 17.21 13.22
C VAL A 236 -21.29 17.12 13.85
N PHE A 237 -20.26 17.55 13.15
CA PHE A 237 -18.86 17.50 13.58
C PHE A 237 -18.28 18.91 13.79
N ASP A 238 -18.95 19.75 14.58
CA ASP A 238 -18.58 21.15 14.76
C ASP A 238 -17.28 21.36 15.55
N ASP A 239 -16.88 20.41 16.38
CA ASP A 239 -15.68 20.48 17.22
C ASP A 239 -14.80 19.21 17.10
N MET A 240 -13.99 19.16 16.05
CA MET A 240 -13.09 18.03 15.81
C MET A 240 -12.00 17.87 16.90
N ALA A 241 -11.58 18.98 17.49
CA ALA A 241 -10.59 18.94 18.58
C ALA A 241 -11.21 18.37 19.88
N GLY A 242 -12.42 18.80 20.22
CA GLY A 242 -13.16 18.27 21.37
C GLY A 242 -13.48 16.77 21.22
N ILE A 243 -13.77 16.29 20.00
CA ILE A 243 -13.97 14.86 19.73
C ILE A 243 -12.66 14.09 19.97
N ALA A 244 -11.53 14.58 19.47
CA ALA A 244 -10.23 13.93 19.71
C ALA A 244 -9.89 13.89 21.22
N GLU A 245 -10.21 14.92 21.98
CA GLU A 245 -10.05 14.94 23.44
C GLU A 245 -10.95 13.91 24.12
N GLN A 246 -12.21 13.79 23.72
CA GLN A 246 -13.15 12.81 24.26
C GLN A 246 -12.73 11.36 23.95
N ILE A 247 -12.21 11.09 22.74
CA ILE A 247 -11.63 9.78 22.39
C ILE A 247 -10.46 9.45 23.34
N ARG A 248 -9.58 10.42 23.61
CA ARG A 248 -8.49 10.22 24.59
C ARG A 248 -8.99 10.01 26.02
N ALA A 249 -10.02 10.73 26.41
CA ALA A 249 -10.59 10.63 27.75
C ALA A 249 -11.19 9.24 28.04
N VAL A 250 -11.70 8.54 27.01
CA VAL A 250 -12.19 7.15 27.16
C VAL A 250 -11.08 6.11 27.07
N GLY A 251 -9.82 6.50 26.82
CA GLY A 251 -8.66 5.60 26.81
C GLY A 251 -8.18 5.18 25.40
N ALA A 252 -8.81 5.62 24.32
CA ALA A 252 -8.35 5.36 22.95
C ALA A 252 -7.41 6.46 22.46
N ARG A 253 -6.77 6.22 21.32
CA ARG A 253 -5.95 7.19 20.56
C ARG A 253 -6.74 7.66 19.34
N PRO A 254 -6.95 8.98 19.14
CA PRO A 254 -7.76 9.44 18.03
C PRO A 254 -7.04 9.35 16.70
N GLY A 255 -7.73 8.84 15.67
CA GLY A 255 -7.27 8.80 14.29
C GLY A 255 -8.25 9.50 13.35
N LEU A 256 -7.77 10.03 12.24
CA LEU A 256 -8.57 10.74 11.25
C LEU A 256 -8.16 10.38 9.83
N TRP A 257 -9.17 10.13 8.99
CA TRP A 257 -9.03 9.89 7.57
C TRP A 257 -9.16 11.21 6.78
N PHE A 258 -8.43 11.32 5.65
CA PHE A 258 -8.61 12.37 4.67
C PHE A 258 -8.09 11.98 3.29
N ARG A 259 -8.51 12.73 2.26
CA ARG A 259 -8.07 12.59 0.87
C ARG A 259 -7.28 13.83 0.45
N PRO A 260 -5.93 13.77 0.53
CA PRO A 260 -5.08 14.96 0.50
C PRO A 260 -5.12 15.76 -0.81
N LEU A 261 -5.33 15.10 -1.94
CA LEU A 261 -5.31 15.77 -3.24
C LEU A 261 -6.72 16.17 -3.75
N LEU A 262 -7.75 16.06 -2.95
CA LEU A 262 -9.10 16.46 -3.33
C LEU A 262 -9.46 17.81 -2.71
N ALA A 263 -9.84 18.79 -3.55
CA ALA A 263 -10.30 20.10 -3.16
C ALA A 263 -11.74 20.35 -3.61
N PRO A 264 -12.58 21.05 -2.81
CA PRO A 264 -13.99 21.30 -3.16
C PRO A 264 -14.16 22.29 -4.32
N ALA A 265 -13.21 23.18 -4.53
CA ALA A 265 -13.22 24.20 -5.56
C ALA A 265 -11.86 24.28 -6.26
N PRO A 266 -11.81 24.73 -7.54
CA PRO A 266 -10.56 24.90 -8.24
C PRO A 266 -9.71 26.01 -7.61
N THR A 267 -8.40 25.77 -7.52
CA THR A 267 -7.40 26.72 -7.06
C THR A 267 -6.32 26.90 -8.13
N GLY A 268 -5.34 27.76 -7.89
CA GLY A 268 -4.15 27.88 -8.75
C GLY A 268 -3.33 26.59 -8.84
N ALA A 269 -3.44 25.71 -7.83
CA ALA A 269 -2.76 24.43 -7.76
C ALA A 269 -3.59 23.24 -8.29
N THR A 270 -4.77 23.48 -8.87
CA THR A 270 -5.62 22.41 -9.41
C THR A 270 -5.13 21.95 -10.77
N ARG A 271 -5.13 20.64 -10.99
CA ARG A 271 -4.88 20.04 -12.31
C ARG A 271 -6.01 20.40 -13.28
N ARG A 272 -5.64 20.87 -14.47
CA ARG A 272 -6.60 21.29 -15.51
C ARG A 272 -7.12 20.12 -16.34
N ASP A 273 -6.34 19.05 -16.45
CA ASP A 273 -6.60 17.86 -17.26
C ASP A 273 -7.27 16.72 -16.48
N ALA A 274 -7.39 16.84 -15.16
CA ALA A 274 -8.05 15.84 -14.32
C ALA A 274 -9.57 16.02 -14.33
N VAL A 275 -10.29 15.03 -14.86
CA VAL A 275 -11.74 14.97 -14.80
C VAL A 275 -12.17 14.21 -13.57
N ARG A 276 -12.85 14.89 -12.63
CA ARG A 276 -13.39 14.29 -11.42
C ARG A 276 -14.92 14.38 -11.43
N ARG A 277 -15.55 13.33 -10.91
CA ARG A 277 -17.00 13.38 -10.64
C ARG A 277 -17.32 14.27 -9.43
N ILE A 278 -16.34 14.40 -8.52
CA ILE A 278 -16.46 15.04 -7.23
C ILE A 278 -15.20 15.86 -7.00
N GLY A 279 -15.34 17.17 -6.78
CA GLY A 279 -14.23 18.07 -6.50
C GLY A 279 -13.17 18.16 -7.60
N HIS A 280 -12.01 18.66 -7.23
CA HIS A 280 -10.90 18.96 -8.13
C HIS A 280 -9.61 18.34 -7.59
N ALA A 281 -8.82 17.70 -8.44
CA ALA A 281 -7.53 17.15 -8.04
C ALA A 281 -6.47 18.27 -7.98
N LEU A 282 -5.73 18.33 -6.88
CA LEU A 282 -4.53 19.15 -6.77
C LEU A 282 -3.38 18.52 -7.57
N ASP A 283 -2.52 19.35 -8.13
CA ASP A 283 -1.29 18.92 -8.78
C ASP A 283 -0.17 18.81 -7.75
N ALA A 284 0.15 17.59 -7.33
CA ALA A 284 1.18 17.32 -6.33
C ALA A 284 2.60 17.74 -6.76
N SER A 285 2.80 18.15 -8.02
CA SER A 285 4.07 18.70 -8.47
C SER A 285 4.27 20.18 -8.12
N LEU A 286 3.21 20.87 -7.71
CA LEU A 286 3.23 22.29 -7.37
C LEU A 286 3.47 22.49 -5.86
N PRO A 287 4.36 23.42 -5.49
CA PRO A 287 4.62 23.74 -4.07
C PRO A 287 3.36 24.15 -3.30
N GLU A 288 2.44 24.87 -3.94
CA GLU A 288 1.19 25.33 -3.33
C GLU A 288 0.26 24.17 -2.98
N ALA A 289 0.22 23.11 -3.80
CA ALA A 289 -0.53 21.91 -3.50
C ALA A 289 0.05 21.18 -2.28
N LEU A 290 1.37 21.02 -2.23
CA LEU A 290 2.06 20.42 -1.09
C LEU A 290 1.89 21.25 0.20
N ALA A 291 1.94 22.58 0.10
CA ALA A 291 1.68 23.46 1.24
C ALA A 291 0.26 23.27 1.80
N THR A 292 -0.75 23.17 0.93
CA THR A 292 -2.14 22.88 1.34
C THR A 292 -2.23 21.56 2.10
N VAL A 293 -1.63 20.50 1.57
CA VAL A 293 -1.61 19.19 2.23
C VAL A 293 -0.92 19.24 3.59
N ALA A 294 0.23 19.94 3.67
CA ALA A 294 0.96 20.11 4.93
C ALA A 294 0.14 20.85 5.99
N GLU A 295 -0.57 21.92 5.58
CA GLU A 295 -1.44 22.71 6.46
C GLU A 295 -2.60 21.87 7.01
N ASP A 296 -3.22 21.02 6.19
CA ASP A 296 -4.29 20.13 6.61
C ASP A 296 -3.80 19.10 7.64
N VAL A 297 -2.70 18.44 7.36
CA VAL A 297 -2.09 17.45 8.28
C VAL A 297 -1.66 18.13 9.60
N ALA A 298 -1.03 19.30 9.55
CA ALA A 298 -0.65 20.06 10.73
C ALA A 298 -1.88 20.48 11.57
N ARG A 299 -3.00 20.81 10.91
CA ARG A 299 -4.29 21.11 11.56
C ARG A 299 -4.84 19.90 12.30
N PHE A 300 -4.82 18.69 11.69
CA PHE A 300 -5.29 17.47 12.36
C PHE A 300 -4.47 17.15 13.61
N ARG A 301 -3.15 17.34 13.54
CA ARG A 301 -2.29 17.24 14.73
C ARG A 301 -2.66 18.29 15.79
N LYS A 302 -2.90 19.52 15.40
CA LYS A 302 -3.32 20.60 16.32
C LYS A 302 -4.67 20.28 16.97
N TRP A 303 -5.58 19.61 16.29
CA TRP A 303 -6.82 19.07 16.87
C TRP A 303 -6.55 17.90 17.82
N GLY A 304 -5.36 17.33 17.79
CA GLY A 304 -4.93 16.26 18.69
C GLY A 304 -5.06 14.87 18.12
N TYR A 305 -5.22 14.69 16.81
CA TYR A 305 -5.20 13.36 16.19
C TYR A 305 -3.80 12.78 16.19
N GLU A 306 -3.71 11.51 16.58
CA GLU A 306 -2.46 10.74 16.77
C GLU A 306 -2.22 9.73 15.64
N LEU A 307 -3.21 9.49 14.79
CA LEU A 307 -3.12 8.72 13.55
C LEU A 307 -3.75 9.52 12.40
N ILE A 308 -3.03 9.60 11.28
CA ILE A 308 -3.49 10.23 10.04
C ILE A 308 -3.55 9.15 8.96
N LYS A 309 -4.78 8.78 8.55
CA LYS A 309 -5.01 7.86 7.42
C LYS A 309 -5.24 8.69 6.17
N HIS A 310 -4.30 8.66 5.21
CA HIS A 310 -4.47 9.34 3.93
C HIS A 310 -4.75 8.36 2.80
N ASP A 311 -5.67 8.75 1.93
CA ASP A 311 -6.23 7.88 0.91
C ASP A 311 -6.25 8.52 -0.47
N PHE A 312 -6.49 7.73 -1.51
CA PHE A 312 -6.69 8.13 -2.91
C PHE A 312 -5.52 8.84 -3.59
N THR A 313 -4.33 8.91 -2.99
CA THR A 313 -3.21 9.65 -3.60
C THR A 313 -2.77 9.07 -4.94
N THR A 314 -2.76 7.75 -5.09
CA THR A 314 -2.45 7.10 -6.37
C THR A 314 -3.53 7.39 -7.42
N TYR A 315 -4.80 7.22 -7.04
CA TYR A 315 -5.92 7.50 -7.93
C TYR A 315 -5.97 8.98 -8.35
N ASP A 316 -5.76 9.91 -7.41
CA ASP A 316 -5.81 11.34 -7.70
C ASP A 316 -4.68 11.82 -8.59
N VAL A 317 -3.52 11.15 -8.55
CA VAL A 317 -2.42 11.44 -9.47
C VAL A 317 -2.62 10.81 -10.85
N PHE A 318 -3.05 9.56 -10.94
CA PHE A 318 -3.05 8.81 -12.21
C PHE A 318 -4.43 8.64 -12.87
N ASP A 319 -5.51 8.99 -12.22
CA ASP A 319 -6.92 8.81 -12.67
C ASP A 319 -7.32 7.34 -12.90
N VAL A 320 -6.58 6.40 -12.32
CA VAL A 320 -6.84 4.96 -12.44
C VAL A 320 -6.51 4.23 -11.13
N PHE A 321 -7.23 3.15 -10.87
CA PHE A 321 -6.77 2.12 -9.92
C PHE A 321 -5.84 1.15 -10.66
N ALA A 322 -4.93 0.52 -9.92
CA ALA A 322 -3.93 -0.37 -10.52
C ALA A 322 -4.54 -1.57 -11.26
N THR A 323 -5.74 -2.02 -10.89
CA THR A 323 -6.49 -3.06 -11.61
C THR A 323 -6.79 -2.71 -13.06
N ASP A 324 -6.95 -1.42 -13.36
CA ASP A 324 -7.33 -0.92 -14.69
C ASP A 324 -6.12 -0.60 -15.57
N ALA A 325 -4.92 -0.65 -15.00
CA ALA A 325 -3.68 -0.30 -15.68
C ALA A 325 -2.51 -1.23 -15.26
N PRO A 326 -2.58 -2.54 -15.56
CA PRO A 326 -1.62 -3.52 -15.04
C PRO A 326 -0.19 -3.30 -15.55
N ALA A 327 0.00 -2.75 -16.74
CA ALA A 327 1.32 -2.53 -17.34
C ALA A 327 1.98 -1.22 -16.88
N THR A 328 1.20 -0.16 -16.64
CA THR A 328 1.68 1.14 -16.14
C THR A 328 0.52 1.96 -15.60
N LEU A 329 0.76 2.66 -14.48
CA LEU A 329 -0.24 3.58 -13.93
C LEU A 329 -0.41 4.85 -14.79
N ALA A 330 0.65 5.31 -15.45
CA ALA A 330 0.63 6.54 -16.22
C ALA A 330 0.17 6.31 -17.68
N ARG A 331 -1.08 6.66 -17.99
CA ARG A 331 -1.59 6.70 -19.37
C ARG A 331 -0.91 7.80 -20.17
N PRO A 332 -0.75 7.66 -21.50
CA PRO A 332 -0.13 8.68 -22.33
C PRO A 332 -1.01 9.94 -22.47
N GLY A 333 -0.41 11.06 -22.88
CA GLY A 333 -1.13 12.26 -23.34
C GLY A 333 -1.40 13.32 -22.29
N TRP A 334 -0.90 13.17 -21.05
CA TRP A 334 -1.01 14.18 -20.00
C TRP A 334 0.30 14.31 -19.22
N SER A 335 0.48 15.38 -18.47
CA SER A 335 1.61 15.54 -17.55
C SER A 335 1.22 16.32 -16.30
N LEU A 336 1.99 16.14 -15.24
CA LEU A 336 2.01 17.06 -14.13
C LEU A 336 2.64 18.40 -14.57
N ALA A 337 2.39 19.47 -13.81
CA ALA A 337 2.87 20.82 -14.15
C ALA A 337 4.40 20.89 -14.16
N ASP A 338 5.06 20.29 -13.19
CA ASP A 338 6.51 20.16 -13.18
C ASP A 338 6.96 18.93 -13.99
N ARG A 339 7.39 19.19 -15.20
CA ARG A 339 7.98 18.18 -16.07
C ARG A 339 9.46 17.90 -15.84
N GLY A 340 10.09 18.61 -14.93
CA GLY A 340 11.49 18.38 -14.54
C GLY A 340 11.67 17.21 -13.56
N ARG A 341 10.56 16.72 -12.98
CA ARG A 341 10.54 15.59 -12.04
C ARG A 341 9.71 14.43 -12.58
N THR A 342 10.11 13.21 -12.24
CA THR A 342 9.34 12.00 -12.54
C THR A 342 8.09 11.92 -11.68
N SER A 343 7.10 11.12 -12.09
CA SER A 343 5.92 10.84 -11.26
C SER A 343 6.30 10.22 -9.91
N ALA A 344 7.32 9.39 -9.87
CA ALA A 344 7.82 8.80 -8.62
C ALA A 344 8.42 9.87 -7.69
N GLU A 345 9.23 10.80 -8.21
CA GLU A 345 9.78 11.92 -7.42
C GLU A 345 8.68 12.85 -6.87
N ILE A 346 7.61 13.05 -7.63
CA ILE A 346 6.48 13.89 -7.21
C ILE A 346 5.68 13.20 -6.09
N LEU A 347 5.42 11.89 -6.22
CA LEU A 347 4.77 11.12 -5.17
C LEU A 347 5.63 11.01 -3.89
N LEU A 348 6.93 10.84 -4.04
CA LEU A 348 7.86 10.86 -2.90
C LEU A 348 7.76 12.19 -2.15
N ALA A 349 7.81 13.32 -2.85
CA ALA A 349 7.68 14.64 -2.24
C ALA A 349 6.33 14.83 -1.52
N LEU A 350 5.22 14.26 -2.06
CA LEU A 350 3.92 14.27 -1.39
C LEU A 350 3.95 13.46 -0.10
N TYR A 351 4.52 12.23 -0.14
CA TYR A 351 4.57 11.36 1.04
C TYR A 351 5.51 11.92 2.11
N GLU A 352 6.65 12.51 1.73
CA GLU A 352 7.55 13.26 2.60
C GLU A 352 6.82 14.44 3.27
N THR A 353 6.08 15.23 2.49
CA THR A 353 5.28 16.36 3.00
C THR A 353 4.28 15.90 4.07
N ILE A 354 3.56 14.81 3.82
CA ILE A 354 2.60 14.25 4.78
C ILE A 354 3.32 13.74 6.04
N ALA A 355 4.41 13.01 5.88
CA ALA A 355 5.17 12.45 6.99
C ALA A 355 5.77 13.56 7.88
N ASP A 356 6.38 14.57 7.29
CA ASP A 356 6.97 15.71 7.99
C ASP A 356 5.91 16.52 8.74
N ALA A 357 4.78 16.82 8.10
CA ALA A 357 3.67 17.52 8.73
C ALA A 357 3.01 16.71 9.85
N ALA A 358 2.96 15.39 9.71
CA ALA A 358 2.44 14.48 10.73
C ALA A 358 3.37 14.37 11.96
N GLY A 359 4.67 14.57 11.83
CA GLY A 359 5.64 14.48 12.94
C GLY A 359 5.54 13.15 13.70
N ASP A 360 5.17 13.21 14.99
CA ASP A 360 5.04 12.01 15.83
C ASP A 360 3.75 11.21 15.61
N ALA A 361 2.75 11.78 14.94
CA ALA A 361 1.53 11.05 14.62
C ALA A 361 1.84 9.87 13.68
N LEU A 362 1.12 8.76 13.85
CA LEU A 362 1.22 7.61 12.96
C LEU A 362 0.62 7.99 11.61
N VAL A 363 1.36 7.81 10.53
CA VAL A 363 0.80 7.90 9.18
C VAL A 363 0.47 6.49 8.71
N LEU A 364 -0.81 6.29 8.32
CA LEU A 364 -1.32 5.10 7.66
C LEU A 364 -1.63 5.44 6.21
N GLY A 365 -0.80 4.95 5.28
CA GLY A 365 -1.06 5.08 3.85
C GLY A 365 -2.16 4.12 3.42
N CYS A 366 -3.18 4.58 2.68
CA CYS A 366 -4.26 3.74 2.18
C CYS A 366 -4.14 3.51 0.67
N ASN A 367 -4.76 4.28 -0.21
CA ASN A 367 -4.50 4.15 -1.66
C ASN A 367 -3.19 4.86 -2.03
N THR A 368 -2.08 4.25 -1.67
CA THR A 368 -0.71 4.75 -1.85
C THR A 368 0.17 3.68 -2.48
N ILE A 369 1.28 4.09 -3.05
CA ILE A 369 2.29 3.18 -3.57
C ILE A 369 3.22 2.79 -2.43
N GLY A 370 2.98 1.62 -1.82
CA GLY A 370 3.71 1.16 -0.64
C GLY A 370 5.23 1.14 -0.83
N HIS A 371 5.70 0.77 -2.01
CA HIS A 371 7.14 0.74 -2.33
C HIS A 371 7.81 2.13 -2.33
N LEU A 372 7.05 3.19 -2.68
CA LEU A 372 7.50 4.57 -2.55
C LEU A 372 7.30 5.12 -1.12
N ALA A 373 6.31 4.61 -0.40
CA ALA A 373 5.98 5.07 0.94
C ALA A 373 6.83 4.42 2.06
N ALA A 374 7.48 3.29 1.78
CA ALA A 374 8.33 2.58 2.75
C ALA A 374 9.44 3.49 3.29
N GLY A 375 9.58 3.55 4.62
CA GLY A 375 10.49 4.46 5.31
C GLY A 375 9.94 5.88 5.54
N LEU A 376 8.81 6.25 4.92
CA LEU A 376 8.10 7.52 5.11
C LEU A 376 6.83 7.32 5.95
N VAL A 377 6.05 6.27 5.67
CA VAL A 377 4.90 5.89 6.49
C VAL A 377 5.25 4.73 7.40
N ARG A 378 4.67 4.72 8.59
CA ARG A 378 4.90 3.65 9.58
C ARG A 378 3.95 2.46 9.41
N ALA A 379 2.80 2.68 8.77
CA ALA A 379 1.80 1.65 8.48
C ALA A 379 1.24 1.84 7.07
N GLN A 380 0.88 0.74 6.40
CA GLN A 380 0.40 0.75 5.03
C GLN A 380 -0.72 -0.27 4.82
N ARG A 381 -1.85 0.19 4.28
CA ARG A 381 -2.88 -0.65 3.68
C ARG A 381 -2.31 -1.35 2.45
N THR A 382 -2.28 -2.65 2.48
CA THR A 382 -1.65 -3.44 1.43
C THR A 382 -2.64 -4.12 0.49
N GLY A 383 -3.91 -4.21 0.86
CA GLY A 383 -5.02 -4.66 0.02
C GLY A 383 -6.08 -3.59 -0.18
N ASP A 384 -6.95 -3.79 -1.16
CA ASP A 384 -8.17 -3.00 -1.34
C ASP A 384 -9.15 -3.28 -0.18
N ASP A 385 -10.24 -2.52 -0.13
CA ASP A 385 -11.20 -2.58 0.97
C ASP A 385 -11.78 -3.99 1.14
N THR A 386 -11.79 -4.50 2.36
CA THR A 386 -12.63 -5.60 2.81
C THR A 386 -14.10 -5.19 2.73
N SER A 387 -15.03 -5.96 3.26
CA SER A 387 -16.43 -5.58 3.15
C SER A 387 -17.24 -5.97 4.38
N GLY A 388 -17.98 -5.01 4.91
CA GLY A 388 -19.03 -5.27 5.89
C GLY A 388 -20.33 -5.85 5.28
N ARG A 389 -20.35 -6.11 3.97
CA ARG A 389 -21.54 -6.57 3.25
C ARG A 389 -21.34 -7.93 2.58
N GLU A 390 -20.10 -8.25 2.20
CA GLU A 390 -19.78 -9.43 1.38
C GLU A 390 -18.48 -10.09 1.84
N TRP A 391 -18.59 -11.32 2.31
CA TRP A 391 -17.44 -12.12 2.71
C TRP A 391 -16.42 -12.34 1.58
N GLU A 392 -16.89 -12.61 0.35
CA GLU A 392 -15.99 -12.89 -0.77
C GLU A 392 -15.00 -11.75 -1.02
N ARG A 393 -15.44 -10.49 -0.82
CA ARG A 393 -14.55 -9.35 -0.92
C ARG A 393 -13.50 -9.36 0.21
N THR A 394 -13.90 -9.63 1.45
CA THR A 394 -12.96 -9.76 2.59
C THR A 394 -11.95 -10.90 2.34
N ARG A 395 -12.40 -12.05 1.85
CA ARG A 395 -11.54 -13.18 1.50
C ARG A 395 -10.51 -12.78 0.43
N ARG A 396 -10.92 -12.10 -0.63
CA ARG A 396 -10.04 -11.70 -1.73
C ARG A 396 -9.09 -10.58 -1.34
N MET A 397 -9.59 -9.56 -0.65
CA MET A 397 -8.78 -8.36 -0.34
C MET A 397 -7.95 -8.58 0.92
N GLY A 398 -8.53 -9.14 1.97
CA GLY A 398 -7.87 -9.35 3.26
C GLY A 398 -6.96 -10.57 3.28
N VAL A 399 -7.51 -11.79 3.04
CA VAL A 399 -6.75 -13.04 3.17
C VAL A 399 -5.63 -13.13 2.13
N ASN A 400 -5.91 -12.81 0.85
CA ASN A 400 -4.88 -12.79 -0.18
C ASN A 400 -3.77 -11.81 0.15
N THR A 401 -4.13 -10.57 0.47
CA THR A 401 -3.17 -9.53 0.81
C THR A 401 -2.29 -9.94 1.98
N LEU A 402 -2.88 -10.45 3.06
CA LEU A 402 -2.10 -10.90 4.21
C LEU A 402 -1.12 -12.00 3.83
N ALA A 403 -1.58 -13.01 3.06
CA ALA A 403 -0.71 -14.12 2.64
C ALA A 403 0.50 -13.67 1.82
N PHE A 404 0.30 -12.75 0.88
CA PHE A 404 1.33 -12.40 -0.11
C PHE A 404 2.15 -11.17 0.26
N ARG A 405 1.67 -10.32 1.18
CA ARG A 405 2.39 -9.13 1.64
C ARG A 405 2.84 -9.17 3.09
N LEU A 406 2.52 -10.22 3.83
CA LEU A 406 3.05 -10.42 5.18
C LEU A 406 4.60 -10.35 5.24
N PRO A 407 5.37 -10.84 4.25
CA PRO A 407 6.83 -10.67 4.25
C PRO A 407 7.32 -9.21 4.23
N GLN A 408 6.48 -8.22 3.87
CA GLN A 408 6.78 -6.80 3.96
C GLN A 408 6.62 -6.26 5.39
N HIS A 409 5.86 -6.95 6.25
CA HIS A 409 5.61 -6.54 7.63
C HIS A 409 6.92 -6.47 8.43
N GLY A 410 7.12 -5.33 9.14
CA GLY A 410 8.34 -5.10 9.90
C GLY A 410 9.60 -4.89 9.06
N ARG A 411 9.48 -4.81 7.72
CA ARG A 411 10.58 -4.56 6.78
C ARG A 411 10.37 -3.31 5.93
N PHE A 412 9.17 -3.09 5.46
CA PHE A 412 8.79 -1.85 4.77
C PHE A 412 8.05 -0.91 5.71
N PHE A 413 7.08 -1.44 6.43
CA PHE A 413 6.14 -0.77 7.33
C PHE A 413 5.41 -1.83 8.17
N ALA A 414 4.52 -1.43 9.07
CA ALA A 414 3.50 -2.33 9.58
C ALA A 414 2.43 -2.55 8.50
N VAL A 415 2.25 -3.79 8.08
CA VAL A 415 1.22 -4.18 7.11
C VAL A 415 -0.15 -4.03 7.77
N ASP A 416 -1.09 -3.43 7.03
CA ASP A 416 -2.51 -3.38 7.35
C ASP A 416 -3.28 -4.13 6.25
N ALA A 417 -3.83 -5.29 6.59
CA ALA A 417 -4.65 -6.11 5.69
C ALA A 417 -6.12 -5.68 5.70
N ASP A 418 -6.38 -4.48 6.19
CA ASP A 418 -7.67 -3.85 6.36
C ASP A 418 -8.48 -4.34 7.57
N CYS A 419 -9.61 -3.67 7.80
CA CYS A 419 -10.47 -3.94 8.92
C CYS A 419 -11.13 -5.32 8.84
N VAL A 420 -11.31 -5.93 10.00
CA VAL A 420 -12.20 -7.09 10.14
C VAL A 420 -13.60 -6.58 10.45
N PRO A 421 -14.57 -6.76 9.53
CA PRO A 421 -15.95 -6.32 9.75
C PRO A 421 -16.70 -7.26 10.69
N CYS A 422 -17.52 -6.68 11.58
CA CYS A 422 -18.55 -7.39 12.34
C CYS A 422 -19.87 -6.68 12.10
N THR A 423 -20.66 -7.17 11.14
CA THR A 423 -21.90 -6.53 10.68
C THR A 423 -23.02 -7.55 10.51
N PRO A 424 -24.30 -7.13 10.52
CA PRO A 424 -25.41 -8.06 10.29
C PRO A 424 -25.45 -8.67 8.89
N GLN A 425 -24.72 -8.10 7.91
CA GLN A 425 -24.74 -8.54 6.51
C GLN A 425 -23.70 -9.63 6.21
N THR A 426 -22.74 -9.86 7.10
CA THR A 426 -21.69 -10.88 6.92
C THR A 426 -21.76 -11.94 8.02
N GLU A 427 -21.46 -13.19 7.65
CA GLU A 427 -21.44 -14.29 8.62
C GLU A 427 -20.24 -14.16 9.56
N TRP A 428 -20.50 -14.00 10.86
CA TRP A 428 -19.44 -13.90 11.85
C TRP A 428 -18.49 -15.10 11.83
N GLY A 429 -19.03 -16.29 11.61
CA GLY A 429 -18.22 -17.52 11.52
C GLY A 429 -17.08 -17.48 10.50
N LEU A 430 -17.24 -16.70 9.41
CA LEU A 430 -16.19 -16.47 8.41
C LEU A 430 -15.25 -15.33 8.83
N ASN A 431 -15.79 -14.17 9.19
CA ASN A 431 -15.00 -13.02 9.60
C ASN A 431 -14.15 -13.28 10.84
N ARG A 432 -14.61 -14.08 11.82
CA ARG A 432 -13.82 -14.45 13.00
C ARG A 432 -12.57 -15.26 12.66
N GLN A 433 -12.56 -16.02 11.57
CA GLN A 433 -11.36 -16.74 11.11
C GLN A 433 -10.33 -15.77 10.56
N PHE A 434 -10.78 -14.76 9.79
CA PHE A 434 -9.90 -13.68 9.33
C PHE A 434 -9.39 -12.84 10.51
N LEU A 435 -10.24 -12.55 11.50
CA LEU A 435 -9.87 -11.89 12.75
C LEU A 435 -8.74 -12.64 13.48
N ASP A 436 -8.89 -13.97 13.65
CA ASP A 436 -7.90 -14.82 14.30
C ASP A 436 -6.57 -14.79 13.55
N LEU A 437 -6.59 -14.91 12.22
CA LEU A 437 -5.39 -14.88 11.40
C LEU A 437 -4.66 -13.52 11.47
N VAL A 438 -5.39 -12.40 11.36
CA VAL A 438 -4.78 -11.06 11.48
C VAL A 438 -4.21 -10.85 12.86
N ALA A 439 -4.93 -11.23 13.92
CA ALA A 439 -4.43 -11.10 15.28
C ALA A 439 -3.15 -11.92 15.53
N ARG A 440 -3.09 -13.15 15.01
CA ARG A 440 -1.89 -14.00 15.10
C ARG A 440 -0.71 -13.47 14.29
N SER A 441 -0.96 -12.79 13.19
CA SER A 441 0.11 -12.31 12.29
C SER A 441 0.98 -11.21 12.89
N GLY A 442 0.50 -10.52 13.93
CA GLY A 442 1.16 -9.34 14.51
C GLY A 442 1.13 -8.10 13.61
N THR A 443 0.42 -8.15 12.47
CA THR A 443 0.18 -6.99 11.62
C THR A 443 -0.81 -6.02 12.28
N ALA A 444 -1.09 -4.88 11.66
CA ALA A 444 -2.12 -3.99 12.18
C ALA A 444 -3.48 -4.70 12.23
N LEU A 445 -4.18 -4.59 13.35
CA LEU A 445 -5.54 -5.10 13.52
C LEU A 445 -6.51 -3.95 13.74
N PHE A 446 -7.33 -3.65 12.75
CA PHE A 446 -8.47 -2.76 12.89
C PHE A 446 -9.77 -3.55 12.75
N VAL A 447 -10.75 -3.22 13.57
CA VAL A 447 -12.08 -3.84 13.52
C VAL A 447 -13.14 -2.78 13.22
N SER A 448 -14.20 -3.18 12.52
CA SER A 448 -15.33 -2.31 12.21
C SER A 448 -16.61 -3.01 12.70
N VAL A 449 -17.10 -2.60 13.88
CA VAL A 449 -18.16 -3.30 14.60
C VAL A 449 -19.45 -2.51 14.54
N ASP A 450 -20.45 -3.06 13.82
CA ASP A 450 -21.81 -2.55 13.88
C ASP A 450 -22.44 -2.95 15.25
N PRO A 451 -22.94 -1.99 16.03
CA PRO A 451 -23.62 -2.32 17.29
C PRO A 451 -24.73 -3.36 17.18
N ALA A 452 -25.40 -3.42 16.02
CA ALA A 452 -26.47 -4.40 15.77
C ALA A 452 -25.97 -5.84 15.54
N ALA A 453 -24.66 -6.02 15.29
CA ALA A 453 -24.05 -7.32 15.11
C ALA A 453 -23.36 -7.87 16.39
N ARG A 454 -23.32 -7.08 17.46
CA ARG A 454 -22.72 -7.50 18.72
C ARG A 454 -23.52 -8.66 19.34
N THR A 455 -22.80 -9.69 19.72
CA THR A 455 -23.30 -10.83 20.50
C THR A 455 -22.20 -11.22 21.51
N ASP A 456 -22.57 -11.92 22.57
CA ASP A 456 -21.59 -12.39 23.58
C ASP A 456 -20.44 -13.17 22.93
N GLN A 457 -20.73 -13.98 21.90
CA GLN A 457 -19.71 -14.74 21.17
C GLN A 457 -18.79 -13.81 20.34
N ALA A 458 -19.35 -12.85 19.61
CA ALA A 458 -18.57 -11.91 18.80
C ALA A 458 -17.68 -11.04 19.71
N ASP A 459 -18.21 -10.52 20.79
CA ASP A 459 -17.48 -9.70 21.76
C ASP A 459 -16.33 -10.50 22.43
N ALA A 460 -16.57 -11.77 22.77
CA ALA A 460 -15.52 -12.65 23.31
C ALA A 460 -14.40 -12.92 22.29
N ASP A 461 -14.77 -13.17 21.02
CA ASP A 461 -13.80 -13.41 19.94
C ASP A 461 -12.98 -12.14 19.66
N LEU A 462 -13.64 -10.96 19.56
CA LEU A 462 -13.00 -9.67 19.33
C LEU A 462 -12.06 -9.30 20.49
N SER A 463 -12.50 -9.46 21.74
CA SER A 463 -11.67 -9.18 22.92
C SER A 463 -10.41 -10.05 22.96
N ARG A 464 -10.55 -11.35 22.67
CA ARG A 464 -9.40 -12.27 22.58
C ARG A 464 -8.42 -11.88 21.48
N ALA A 465 -8.92 -11.56 20.28
CA ALA A 465 -8.09 -11.19 19.14
C ALA A 465 -7.39 -9.84 19.36
N VAL A 466 -8.09 -8.84 19.89
CA VAL A 466 -7.54 -7.53 20.22
C VAL A 466 -6.40 -7.65 21.22
N ARG A 467 -6.57 -8.44 22.30
CA ARG A 467 -5.50 -8.68 23.29
C ARG A 467 -4.31 -9.40 22.66
N LEU A 468 -4.53 -10.47 21.87
CA LEU A 468 -3.44 -11.17 21.18
C LEU A 468 -2.67 -10.21 20.25
N ALA A 469 -3.34 -9.35 19.50
CA ALA A 469 -2.69 -8.38 18.64
C ALA A 469 -1.93 -7.30 19.45
N LEU A 470 -2.47 -6.86 20.58
CA LEU A 470 -1.78 -5.92 21.49
C LEU A 470 -0.54 -6.53 22.13
N ASP A 471 -0.52 -7.85 22.36
CA ASP A 471 0.66 -8.62 22.80
C ASP A 471 1.69 -8.85 21.68
N GLY A 472 1.43 -8.37 20.45
CA GLY A 472 2.32 -8.49 19.29
C GLY A 472 2.08 -9.72 18.42
N GLY A 473 0.94 -10.39 18.58
CA GLY A 473 0.54 -11.55 17.78
C GLY A 473 1.09 -12.89 18.32
N GLN A 474 1.06 -13.90 17.45
CA GLN A 474 1.56 -15.24 17.78
C GLN A 474 3.08 -15.24 17.89
N GLN A 475 3.62 -15.76 19.01
CA GLN A 475 5.05 -15.98 19.12
C GLN A 475 5.56 -16.89 18.00
N GLY A 476 6.63 -16.46 17.30
CA GLY A 476 7.14 -17.15 16.11
C GLY A 476 6.46 -16.74 14.81
N GLY A 477 5.46 -15.84 14.87
CA GLY A 477 4.75 -15.33 13.70
C GLY A 477 3.82 -16.35 13.03
N VAL A 478 3.33 -16.00 11.84
CA VAL A 478 2.53 -16.90 10.98
C VAL A 478 3.11 -16.97 9.57
N GLU A 479 2.92 -18.11 8.91
CA GLU A 479 3.38 -18.36 7.53
C GLU A 479 2.35 -19.23 6.77
N PRO A 480 1.95 -18.86 5.55
CA PRO A 480 1.08 -19.67 4.72
C PRO A 480 1.82 -20.90 4.16
N LEU A 481 1.29 -22.11 4.39
CA LEU A 481 1.93 -23.36 4.00
C LEU A 481 1.53 -23.83 2.58
N ASP A 482 0.40 -23.37 2.06
CA ASP A 482 -0.14 -23.79 0.75
C ASP A 482 -0.24 -22.63 -0.26
N TRP A 483 0.46 -21.51 -0.02
CA TRP A 483 0.38 -20.31 -0.85
C TRP A 483 0.98 -20.43 -2.26
N LEU A 484 1.78 -21.45 -2.52
CA LEU A 484 2.27 -21.74 -3.87
C LEU A 484 1.16 -22.23 -4.81
N THR A 485 0.06 -22.73 -4.25
CA THR A 485 -1.00 -23.41 -5.01
C THR A 485 -2.36 -22.72 -4.92
N THR A 486 -2.51 -21.70 -4.07
CA THR A 486 -3.78 -21.00 -3.87
C THR A 486 -3.59 -19.49 -3.65
N THR A 487 -4.60 -18.71 -4.01
CA THR A 487 -4.65 -17.27 -3.73
C THR A 487 -5.20 -16.93 -2.35
N ALA A 488 -5.81 -17.89 -1.66
CA ALA A 488 -6.32 -17.75 -0.30
C ALA A 488 -5.90 -18.97 0.53
N PRO A 489 -4.68 -18.96 1.07
CA PRO A 489 -4.12 -20.07 1.83
C PRO A 489 -5.02 -20.47 3.00
N ARG A 490 -5.24 -21.76 3.15
CA ARG A 490 -6.06 -22.34 4.23
C ARG A 490 -5.19 -22.86 5.37
N ARG A 491 -3.99 -23.31 5.08
CA ARG A 491 -3.06 -23.90 6.04
C ARG A 491 -1.97 -22.90 6.40
N TRP A 492 -1.84 -22.66 7.69
CA TRP A 492 -0.88 -21.69 8.20
C TRP A 492 -0.07 -22.30 9.35
N ARG A 493 1.24 -22.12 9.33
CA ARG A 493 2.05 -22.31 10.51
C ARG A 493 1.84 -21.09 11.42
N ALA A 494 1.57 -21.31 12.70
CA ALA A 494 1.43 -20.28 13.72
C ALA A 494 2.30 -20.65 14.93
N GLY A 495 3.51 -20.11 14.99
CA GLY A 495 4.54 -20.60 15.90
C GLY A 495 4.88 -22.07 15.60
N GLU A 496 4.66 -22.97 16.56
CA GLU A 496 4.87 -24.42 16.43
C GLU A 496 3.63 -25.18 15.92
N GLU A 497 2.48 -24.53 15.85
CA GLU A 497 1.20 -25.14 15.45
C GLU A 497 0.91 -24.96 13.97
N THR A 498 0.10 -25.86 13.41
CA THR A 498 -0.57 -25.66 12.12
C THR A 498 -2.04 -25.37 12.37
N VAL A 499 -2.49 -24.23 11.85
CA VAL A 499 -3.89 -23.79 11.90
C VAL A 499 -4.51 -23.91 10.51
N GLU A 500 -5.73 -24.42 10.44
CA GLU A 500 -6.49 -24.51 9.20
C GLU A 500 -7.73 -23.63 9.26
N TYR A 501 -7.93 -22.85 8.19
CA TYR A 501 -9.09 -21.99 8.01
C TYR A 501 -9.93 -22.47 6.85
N ASP A 502 -11.25 -22.39 6.98
CA ASP A 502 -12.19 -22.66 5.91
C ASP A 502 -12.82 -21.35 5.41
N TRP A 503 -12.28 -20.85 4.31
CA TRP A 503 -12.74 -19.62 3.67
C TRP A 503 -13.98 -19.82 2.78
N SER A 504 -14.49 -21.04 2.69
CA SER A 504 -15.60 -21.36 1.80
C SER A 504 -16.94 -20.83 2.33
N GLN A 505 -17.82 -20.49 1.41
CA GLN A 505 -19.23 -20.21 1.69
C GLN A 505 -20.08 -21.44 1.30
N PRO A 506 -21.29 -21.62 1.86
CA PRO A 506 -22.14 -22.75 1.53
C PRO A 506 -22.46 -22.90 0.03
N TRP A 507 -22.47 -21.78 -0.70
CA TRP A 507 -22.71 -21.76 -2.16
C TRP A 507 -21.43 -21.61 -3.00
N GLY A 508 -20.25 -21.73 -2.39
CA GLY A 508 -18.96 -21.56 -3.06
C GLY A 508 -18.58 -20.10 -3.31
N ALA A 509 -17.41 -19.91 -3.93
CA ALA A 509 -16.92 -18.57 -4.28
C ALA A 509 -17.74 -17.99 -5.45
N ARG A 510 -18.00 -16.69 -5.41
CA ARG A 510 -18.65 -15.98 -6.52
C ARG A 510 -17.69 -15.86 -7.70
N PRO A 511 -18.11 -16.24 -8.91
CA PRO A 511 -17.25 -16.13 -10.10
C PRO A 511 -17.15 -14.69 -10.63
N LEU A 512 -18.05 -13.80 -10.22
CA LEU A 512 -18.09 -12.43 -10.70
C LEU A 512 -17.25 -11.50 -9.82
N PRO A 513 -16.59 -10.49 -10.40
CA PRO A 513 -15.95 -9.43 -9.61
C PRO A 513 -17.00 -8.70 -8.78
N VAL A 514 -16.65 -8.40 -7.55
CA VAL A 514 -17.51 -7.69 -6.60
C VAL A 514 -17.14 -6.21 -6.59
#